data_587a9d84bb8848b0060187b4aa084301
#
_entry.id   587a9d84bb8848b0060187b4aa084301
#
_cell.length_a   1.000
_cell.length_b   1.000
_cell.length_c   1.000
_cell.angle_alpha   90.00
_cell.angle_beta   90.00
_cell.angle_gamma   90.00
#
_symmetry.space_group_name_H-M   'P 1'
#
loop_
_entity.id
_entity.type
_entity.pdbx_description
1 polymer ?
#
loop_
_entity_poly.entity_id
_entity_poly.type
_entity_poly.pdbx_seq_one_letter_code
_entity_poly.pdbx_strand_id
1 'polypeptide(L)'
;MRSRYRRIVGLGLSVIDHLYVVEQLRLDETRLRYGERVVQSGGMTGTALAQAALLGCRAQLLSLHGEDADGRFVRRALRAAGVDTRRVLRSAGARTTVAVVLVERRDGERRFLVPDRRALERRAPSFDLSSIDRRTLLLVDGHFPAQALRAVKRARRLGATVIADLNRPRPDCLALLPYVDYPIVALEFGAGWAGGDPEQLLRRLRAESGGTPVVTLGARGGLYLDDGRVRRYRARRVRVVDSTGAGDAFHGAFAAGLCFGLAVEGALDLAAHAAALNCTALGGMGRLMTHSELRGHLTARA
;
A
#
# COMPACT_ATOMS: atom_id res chain seq x y z
N MET A 1 22.54 14.02 5.13
CA MET A 1 22.65 12.61 5.60
C MET A 1 22.64 11.66 4.40
N ARG A 2 23.57 10.68 4.31
CA ARG A 2 23.51 9.66 3.24
C ARG A 2 22.42 8.65 3.59
N SER A 3 21.41 8.51 2.74
CA SER A 3 20.33 7.52 2.91
C SER A 3 20.89 6.11 3.10
N ARG A 4 20.39 5.37 4.08
CA ARG A 4 20.68 3.94 4.31
C ARG A 4 20.20 3.11 3.12
N TYR A 5 19.12 3.51 2.47
CA TYR A 5 18.44 2.76 1.42
C TYR A 5 18.71 3.37 0.04
N ARG A 6 18.79 2.52 -1.00
CA ARG A 6 18.97 2.93 -2.40
C ARG A 6 17.69 2.85 -3.21
N ARG A 7 16.75 1.99 -2.81
CA ARG A 7 15.53 1.72 -3.55
C ARG A 7 14.44 1.13 -2.65
N ILE A 8 13.22 1.26 -3.13
CA ILE A 8 12.06 0.54 -2.63
C ILE A 8 11.70 -0.50 -3.68
N VAL A 9 11.63 -1.78 -3.28
CA VAL A 9 11.13 -2.87 -4.12
C VAL A 9 9.78 -3.29 -3.55
N GLY A 10 8.72 -3.20 -4.32
CA GLY A 10 7.41 -3.67 -3.93
C GLY A 10 7.08 -4.99 -4.60
N LEU A 11 6.64 -5.98 -3.82
CA LEU A 11 6.09 -7.23 -4.32
C LEU A 11 4.63 -7.34 -3.90
N GLY A 12 3.72 -7.29 -4.89
CA GLY A 12 2.31 -7.34 -4.59
C GLY A 12 1.40 -6.93 -5.73
N LEU A 13 0.25 -6.42 -5.35
CA LEU A 13 -0.87 -6.13 -6.23
C LEU A 13 -0.69 -4.81 -6.96
N SER A 14 -0.85 -4.85 -8.29
CA SER A 14 -1.17 -3.68 -9.11
C SER A 14 -2.24 -4.07 -10.13
N VAL A 15 -3.23 -3.22 -10.30
CA VAL A 15 -4.49 -3.51 -11.00
C VAL A 15 -4.94 -2.31 -11.83
N ILE A 16 -5.98 -2.51 -12.62
CA ILE A 16 -6.75 -1.39 -13.18
C ILE A 16 -8.02 -1.22 -12.35
N ASP A 17 -8.28 0.00 -11.91
CA ASP A 17 -9.46 0.37 -11.16
C ASP A 17 -10.47 1.06 -12.08
N HIS A 18 -11.69 0.57 -12.10
CA HIS A 18 -12.85 1.21 -12.72
C HIS A 18 -13.71 1.78 -11.61
N LEU A 19 -13.59 3.07 -11.37
CA LEU A 19 -14.37 3.77 -10.34
C LEU A 19 -15.66 4.32 -10.94
N TYR A 20 -16.75 4.16 -10.20
CA TYR A 20 -18.07 4.68 -10.52
C TYR A 20 -18.59 5.45 -9.33
N VAL A 21 -18.84 6.75 -9.48
CA VAL A 21 -19.45 7.57 -8.44
C VAL A 21 -20.95 7.42 -8.51
N VAL A 22 -21.54 6.90 -7.44
CA VAL A 22 -22.98 6.71 -7.27
C VAL A 22 -23.52 7.68 -6.20
N GLU A 23 -24.79 8.08 -6.32
CA GLU A 23 -25.38 8.96 -5.32
C GLU A 23 -25.56 8.26 -3.97
N GLN A 24 -25.93 6.96 -4.01
CA GLN A 24 -26.12 6.12 -2.83
C GLN A 24 -25.76 4.66 -3.15
N LEU A 25 -25.05 4.00 -2.21
CA LEU A 25 -24.69 2.58 -2.30
C LEU A 25 -25.83 1.67 -1.85
N ARG A 26 -26.89 1.59 -2.64
CA ARG A 26 -28.07 0.74 -2.40
C ARG A 26 -27.93 -0.60 -3.13
N LEU A 27 -27.35 -1.59 -2.46
CA LEU A 27 -27.13 -2.91 -3.05
C LEU A 27 -28.39 -3.78 -3.16
N ASP A 28 -29.49 -3.32 -2.60
CA ASP A 28 -30.85 -3.90 -2.72
C ASP A 28 -31.56 -3.48 -4.02
N GLU A 29 -31.05 -2.47 -4.74
CA GLU A 29 -31.58 -2.04 -6.01
C GLU A 29 -31.04 -2.86 -7.18
N THR A 30 -31.90 -3.18 -8.13
CA THR A 30 -31.50 -3.91 -9.35
C THR A 30 -30.67 -3.07 -10.33
N ARG A 31 -30.70 -1.73 -10.18
CA ARG A 31 -29.96 -0.78 -11.02
C ARG A 31 -29.40 0.34 -10.18
N LEU A 32 -28.07 0.47 -10.19
CA LEU A 32 -27.39 1.66 -9.68
C LEU A 32 -27.06 2.58 -10.85
N ARG A 33 -27.35 3.88 -10.68
CA ARG A 33 -26.96 4.93 -11.65
C ARG A 33 -25.69 5.60 -11.16
N TYR A 34 -24.73 5.82 -12.05
CA TYR A 34 -23.52 6.56 -11.74
C TYR A 34 -23.48 7.89 -12.49
N GLY A 35 -22.94 8.92 -11.85
CA GLY A 35 -22.77 10.25 -12.45
C GLY A 35 -21.38 10.43 -13.09
N GLU A 36 -20.35 9.78 -12.55
CA GLU A 36 -18.96 9.91 -13.00
C GLU A 36 -18.29 8.54 -13.07
N ARG A 37 -17.41 8.38 -14.04
CA ARG A 37 -16.57 7.19 -14.19
C ARG A 37 -15.12 7.58 -14.40
N VAL A 38 -14.21 6.96 -13.65
CA VAL A 38 -12.77 7.10 -13.81
C VAL A 38 -12.12 5.73 -14.00
N VAL A 39 -11.14 5.64 -14.88
CA VAL A 39 -10.30 4.45 -15.05
C VAL A 39 -8.86 4.84 -14.76
N GLN A 40 -8.23 4.15 -13.81
CA GLN A 40 -6.86 4.45 -13.40
C GLN A 40 -6.09 3.19 -13.01
N SER A 41 -4.78 3.31 -12.86
CA SER A 41 -3.98 2.28 -12.20
C SER A 41 -4.27 2.31 -10.70
N GLY A 42 -4.22 1.15 -10.06
CA GLY A 42 -4.40 1.00 -8.62
C GLY A 42 -3.70 -0.24 -8.09
N GLY A 43 -4.23 -0.75 -6.98
CA GLY A 43 -3.67 -1.88 -6.25
C GLY A 43 -2.65 -1.44 -5.21
N MET A 44 -2.64 -2.15 -4.07
CA MET A 44 -1.93 -1.77 -2.85
C MET A 44 -0.47 -1.43 -3.12
N THR A 45 0.32 -2.37 -3.62
CA THR A 45 1.74 -2.15 -3.91
C THR A 45 1.95 -1.18 -5.08
N GLY A 46 1.09 -1.19 -6.12
CA GLY A 46 1.18 -0.28 -7.26
C GLY A 46 1.07 1.19 -6.83
N THR A 47 0.04 1.52 -6.08
CA THR A 47 -0.22 2.86 -5.55
C THR A 47 0.86 3.31 -4.56
N ALA A 48 1.28 2.43 -3.64
CA ALA A 48 2.34 2.73 -2.69
C ALA A 48 3.68 3.06 -3.39
N LEU A 49 4.05 2.30 -4.41
CA LEU A 49 5.27 2.57 -5.18
C LEU A 49 5.17 3.85 -6.01
N ALA A 50 4.00 4.15 -6.58
CA ALA A 50 3.78 5.41 -7.29
C ALA A 50 3.93 6.60 -6.34
N GLN A 51 3.34 6.53 -5.13
CA GLN A 51 3.52 7.55 -4.10
C GLN A 51 4.99 7.74 -3.74
N ALA A 52 5.72 6.66 -3.48
CA ALA A 52 7.14 6.73 -3.14
C ALA A 52 8.00 7.30 -4.28
N ALA A 53 7.70 6.93 -5.53
CA ALA A 53 8.41 7.44 -6.71
C ALA A 53 8.19 8.94 -6.93
N LEU A 54 6.94 9.41 -6.78
CA LEU A 54 6.61 10.84 -6.87
C LEU A 54 7.24 11.69 -5.78
N LEU A 55 7.57 11.09 -4.63
CA LEU A 55 8.37 11.73 -3.58
C LEU A 55 9.87 11.74 -3.90
N GLY A 56 10.33 11.08 -4.97
CA GLY A 56 11.72 11.06 -5.43
C GLY A 56 12.50 9.78 -5.09
N CYS A 57 11.86 8.72 -4.62
CA CYS A 57 12.49 7.44 -4.37
C CYS A 57 12.63 6.60 -5.65
N ARG A 58 13.69 5.79 -5.74
CA ARG A 58 13.78 4.73 -6.76
C ARG A 58 12.85 3.59 -6.37
N ALA A 59 11.73 3.43 -7.08
CA ALA A 59 10.71 2.43 -6.83
C ALA A 59 10.67 1.37 -7.94
N GLN A 60 10.60 0.09 -7.59
CA GLN A 60 10.54 -1.02 -8.54
C GLN A 60 9.42 -1.99 -8.15
N LEU A 61 8.61 -2.40 -9.12
CA LEU A 61 7.49 -3.30 -8.93
C LEU A 61 7.81 -4.73 -9.36
N LEU A 62 7.51 -5.69 -8.48
CA LEU A 62 7.38 -7.12 -8.75
C LEU A 62 5.90 -7.48 -8.65
N SER A 63 5.27 -7.80 -9.78
CA SER A 63 3.85 -8.14 -9.89
C SER A 63 3.62 -8.99 -11.13
N LEU A 64 2.39 -9.44 -11.34
CA LEU A 64 1.99 -10.21 -12.52
C LEU A 64 0.82 -9.52 -13.21
N HIS A 65 0.98 -9.21 -14.50
CA HIS A 65 -0.07 -8.69 -15.37
C HIS A 65 -0.34 -9.62 -16.54
N GLY A 66 -1.53 -9.51 -17.12
CA GLY A 66 -1.82 -10.08 -18.44
C GLY A 66 -1.04 -9.36 -19.55
N GLU A 67 -0.93 -10.01 -20.70
CA GLU A 67 -0.45 -9.39 -21.95
C GLU A 67 -1.55 -8.62 -22.67
N ASP A 68 -2.56 -8.17 -21.96
CA ASP A 68 -3.75 -7.46 -22.41
C ASP A 68 -3.57 -5.93 -22.42
N ALA A 69 -4.62 -5.22 -22.85
CA ALA A 69 -4.65 -3.76 -22.91
C ALA A 69 -4.56 -3.14 -21.50
N ASP A 70 -5.22 -3.76 -20.52
CA ASP A 70 -5.26 -3.30 -19.13
C ASP A 70 -3.87 -3.38 -18.49
N GLY A 71 -3.13 -4.48 -18.70
CA GLY A 71 -1.75 -4.61 -18.22
C GLY A 71 -0.81 -3.59 -18.87
N ARG A 72 -1.00 -3.27 -20.15
CA ARG A 72 -0.25 -2.19 -20.81
C ARG A 72 -0.57 -0.82 -20.20
N PHE A 73 -1.86 -0.57 -19.94
CA PHE A 73 -2.32 0.67 -19.32
C PHE A 73 -1.70 0.85 -17.93
N VAL A 74 -1.82 -0.15 -17.04
CA VAL A 74 -1.29 -0.11 -15.66
C VAL A 74 0.23 0.13 -15.68
N ARG A 75 0.99 -0.63 -16.48
CA ARG A 75 2.44 -0.44 -16.56
C ARG A 75 2.84 0.93 -17.10
N ARG A 76 2.07 1.51 -18.03
CA ARG A 76 2.31 2.86 -18.55
C ARG A 76 2.05 3.92 -17.48
N ALA A 77 0.94 3.80 -16.73
CA ALA A 77 0.60 4.73 -15.66
C ALA A 77 1.65 4.70 -14.54
N LEU A 78 2.08 3.52 -14.12
CA LEU A 78 3.11 3.37 -13.09
C LEU A 78 4.47 3.93 -13.55
N ARG A 79 4.86 3.71 -14.82
CA ARG A 79 6.09 4.32 -15.36
C ARG A 79 6.01 5.84 -15.43
N ALA A 80 4.85 6.39 -15.76
CA ALA A 80 4.63 7.84 -15.75
C ALA A 80 4.78 8.44 -14.34
N ALA A 81 4.44 7.66 -13.30
CA ALA A 81 4.69 8.02 -11.90
C ALA A 81 6.15 7.76 -11.44
N GLY A 82 7.02 7.25 -12.31
CA GLY A 82 8.43 6.99 -11.99
C GLY A 82 8.75 5.58 -11.46
N VAL A 83 7.79 4.65 -11.49
CA VAL A 83 7.99 3.27 -11.03
C VAL A 83 8.67 2.41 -12.11
N ASP A 84 9.75 1.71 -11.77
CA ASP A 84 10.37 0.72 -12.64
C ASP A 84 9.49 -0.55 -12.72
N THR A 85 8.90 -0.78 -13.90
CA THR A 85 8.02 -1.92 -14.18
C THR A 85 8.69 -3.02 -15.02
N ARG A 86 10.02 -2.96 -15.26
CA ARG A 86 10.73 -3.93 -16.12
C ARG A 86 10.67 -5.36 -15.61
N ARG A 87 10.49 -5.53 -14.30
CA ARG A 87 10.39 -6.85 -13.63
C ARG A 87 8.95 -7.30 -13.35
N VAL A 88 7.97 -6.57 -13.85
CA VAL A 88 6.59 -7.05 -13.85
C VAL A 88 6.49 -8.23 -14.81
N LEU A 89 6.09 -9.38 -14.29
CA LEU A 89 5.85 -10.56 -15.11
C LEU A 89 4.63 -10.32 -16.01
N ARG A 90 4.71 -10.84 -17.22
CA ARG A 90 3.62 -10.81 -18.21
C ARG A 90 3.23 -12.23 -18.55
N SER A 91 1.95 -12.49 -18.66
CA SER A 91 1.45 -13.82 -18.97
C SER A 91 0.31 -13.74 -19.99
N ALA A 92 0.45 -14.42 -21.11
CA ALA A 92 -0.62 -14.55 -22.11
C ALA A 92 -1.81 -15.36 -21.56
N GLY A 93 -1.55 -16.28 -20.62
CA GLY A 93 -2.58 -17.12 -19.98
C GLY A 93 -3.27 -16.45 -18.77
N ALA A 94 -2.91 -15.22 -18.44
CA ALA A 94 -3.53 -14.46 -17.34
C ALA A 94 -4.17 -13.17 -17.85
N ARG A 95 -5.26 -12.75 -17.20
CA ARG A 95 -5.82 -11.41 -17.39
C ARG A 95 -5.33 -10.49 -16.30
N THR A 96 -5.07 -9.24 -16.67
CA THR A 96 -4.79 -8.18 -15.68
C THR A 96 -6.01 -8.01 -14.80
N THR A 97 -5.77 -7.89 -13.50
CA THR A 97 -6.86 -7.73 -12.53
C THR A 97 -7.56 -6.40 -12.74
N VAL A 98 -8.87 -6.47 -12.88
CA VAL A 98 -9.76 -5.32 -12.86
C VAL A 98 -10.45 -5.28 -11.50
N ALA A 99 -10.39 -4.15 -10.81
CA ALA A 99 -11.24 -3.86 -9.66
C ALA A 99 -12.32 -2.87 -10.11
N VAL A 100 -13.57 -3.15 -9.77
CA VAL A 100 -14.67 -2.19 -9.89
C VAL A 100 -14.90 -1.58 -8.52
N VAL A 101 -14.86 -0.26 -8.43
CA VAL A 101 -15.02 0.49 -7.19
C VAL A 101 -16.26 1.37 -7.31
N LEU A 102 -17.24 1.13 -6.46
CA LEU A 102 -18.38 2.01 -6.32
C LEU A 102 -18.07 2.99 -5.18
N VAL A 103 -18.13 4.28 -5.45
CA VAL A 103 -17.85 5.36 -4.49
C VAL A 103 -19.13 6.14 -4.24
N GLU A 104 -19.58 6.23 -2.99
CA GLU A 104 -20.73 7.04 -2.62
C GLU A 104 -20.35 8.53 -2.60
N ARG A 105 -21.11 9.35 -3.32
CA ARG A 105 -20.83 10.79 -3.46
C ARG A 105 -20.86 11.55 -2.14
N ARG A 106 -21.74 11.12 -1.23
CA ARG A 106 -22.03 11.86 0.00
C ARG A 106 -20.86 11.91 0.98
N ASP A 107 -20.19 10.77 1.16
CA ASP A 107 -19.20 10.57 2.23
C ASP A 107 -17.93 9.84 1.78
N GLY A 108 -17.85 9.46 0.50
CA GLY A 108 -16.70 8.71 -0.04
C GLY A 108 -16.65 7.26 0.45
N GLU A 109 -17.76 6.70 0.98
CA GLU A 109 -17.84 5.28 1.27
C GLU A 109 -17.70 4.47 -0.02
N ARG A 110 -17.04 3.31 0.06
CA ARG A 110 -16.70 2.54 -1.12
C ARG A 110 -17.00 1.06 -0.98
N ARG A 111 -17.34 0.44 -2.08
CA ARG A 111 -17.48 -1.02 -2.24
C ARG A 111 -16.60 -1.49 -3.40
N PHE A 112 -15.95 -2.62 -3.20
CA PHE A 112 -15.09 -3.23 -4.21
C PHE A 112 -15.71 -4.52 -4.75
N LEU A 113 -15.76 -4.65 -6.08
CA LEU A 113 -15.94 -5.93 -6.75
C LEU A 113 -14.59 -6.32 -7.34
N VAL A 114 -14.04 -7.38 -6.82
CA VAL A 114 -12.73 -7.90 -7.20
C VAL A 114 -12.81 -9.38 -7.55
N PRO A 115 -12.08 -9.86 -8.55
CA PRO A 115 -12.06 -11.28 -8.87
C PRO A 115 -11.36 -12.10 -7.78
N ASP A 116 -11.76 -13.38 -7.64
CA ASP A 116 -10.99 -14.31 -6.84
C ASP A 116 -9.65 -14.63 -7.54
N ARG A 117 -8.57 -14.16 -6.95
CA ARG A 117 -7.22 -14.25 -7.50
C ARG A 117 -6.42 -15.44 -6.94
N ARG A 118 -6.94 -16.17 -5.99
CA ARG A 118 -6.20 -17.23 -5.28
C ARG A 118 -5.59 -18.25 -6.23
N ALA A 119 -6.31 -18.66 -7.28
CA ALA A 119 -5.79 -19.61 -8.27
C ALA A 119 -4.65 -19.00 -9.10
N LEU A 120 -4.78 -17.75 -9.55
CA LEU A 120 -3.75 -17.03 -10.29
C LEU A 120 -2.49 -16.83 -9.44
N GLU A 121 -2.65 -16.43 -8.20
CA GLU A 121 -1.53 -16.15 -7.29
C GLU A 121 -0.75 -17.41 -6.93
N ARG A 122 -1.44 -18.54 -6.72
CA ARG A 122 -0.78 -19.84 -6.48
C ARG A 122 0.02 -20.34 -7.68
N ARG A 123 -0.42 -20.03 -8.91
CA ARG A 123 0.23 -20.42 -10.17
C ARG A 123 1.21 -19.38 -10.69
N ALA A 124 1.37 -18.26 -9.99
CA ALA A 124 2.27 -17.20 -10.43
C ALA A 124 3.71 -17.72 -10.55
N PRO A 125 4.41 -17.43 -11.66
CA PRO A 125 5.81 -17.78 -11.81
C PRO A 125 6.68 -17.14 -10.72
N SER A 126 7.89 -17.65 -10.56
CA SER A 126 8.84 -17.10 -9.60
C SER A 126 9.27 -15.70 -10.03
N PHE A 127 9.12 -14.73 -9.13
CA PHE A 127 9.67 -13.39 -9.32
C PHE A 127 11.20 -13.40 -9.21
N ASP A 128 11.86 -12.59 -10.03
CA ASP A 128 13.28 -12.31 -9.90
C ASP A 128 13.53 -11.35 -8.73
N LEU A 129 14.08 -11.90 -7.66
CA LEU A 129 14.37 -11.18 -6.42
C LEU A 129 15.79 -10.59 -6.37
N SER A 130 16.55 -10.61 -7.47
CA SER A 130 17.97 -10.18 -7.49
C SER A 130 18.16 -8.70 -7.11
N SER A 131 17.11 -7.88 -7.26
CA SER A 131 17.15 -6.46 -6.84
C SER A 131 17.08 -6.23 -5.33
N ILE A 132 16.77 -7.29 -4.54
CA ILE A 132 16.74 -7.19 -3.08
C ILE A 132 18.17 -7.37 -2.54
N ASP A 133 18.69 -6.33 -1.93
CA ASP A 133 19.99 -6.27 -1.25
C ASP A 133 19.85 -5.56 0.12
N ARG A 134 20.93 -5.47 0.91
CA ARG A 134 20.96 -4.82 2.24
C ARG A 134 20.54 -3.35 2.25
N ARG A 135 20.49 -2.70 1.08
CA ARG A 135 20.09 -1.29 0.92
C ARG A 135 18.70 -1.15 0.32
N THR A 136 17.91 -2.21 0.36
CA THR A 136 16.55 -2.26 -0.13
C THR A 136 15.56 -2.09 1.02
N LEU A 137 14.51 -1.27 0.80
CA LEU A 137 13.24 -1.38 1.50
C LEU A 137 12.35 -2.28 0.68
N LEU A 138 11.95 -3.43 1.22
CA LEU A 138 10.99 -4.34 0.60
C LEU A 138 9.60 -4.03 1.15
N LEU A 139 8.66 -3.68 0.27
CA LEU A 139 7.24 -3.55 0.58
C LEU A 139 6.49 -4.78 0.08
N VAL A 140 5.69 -5.42 0.93
CA VAL A 140 4.81 -6.55 0.57
C VAL A 140 3.39 -6.30 1.04
N ASP A 141 2.38 -6.78 0.30
CA ASP A 141 0.96 -6.60 0.61
C ASP A 141 0.20 -7.92 0.85
N GLY A 142 0.91 -9.02 1.02
CA GLY A 142 0.33 -10.34 1.26
C GLY A 142 -0.27 -11.01 0.03
N HIS A 143 -0.25 -10.36 -1.14
CA HIS A 143 -0.55 -11.01 -2.41
C HIS A 143 0.64 -11.85 -2.90
N PHE A 144 0.36 -12.86 -3.75
CA PHE A 144 1.37 -13.84 -4.20
C PHE A 144 2.09 -14.52 -3.01
N PRO A 145 1.38 -15.21 -2.11
CA PRO A 145 1.87 -15.57 -0.78
C PRO A 145 3.17 -16.39 -0.80
N ALA A 146 3.31 -17.35 -1.70
CA ALA A 146 4.55 -18.13 -1.82
C ALA A 146 5.74 -17.25 -2.25
N GLN A 147 5.52 -16.29 -3.15
CA GLN A 147 6.54 -15.38 -3.64
C GLN A 147 6.88 -14.33 -2.57
N ALA A 148 5.86 -13.81 -1.87
CA ALA A 148 6.03 -12.86 -0.76
C ALA A 148 6.87 -13.51 0.35
N LEU A 149 6.56 -14.74 0.76
CA LEU A 149 7.34 -15.46 1.78
C LEU A 149 8.80 -15.68 1.36
N ARG A 150 9.05 -16.02 0.09
CA ARG A 150 10.42 -16.12 -0.45
C ARG A 150 11.15 -14.79 -0.40
N ALA A 151 10.46 -13.69 -0.75
CA ALA A 151 11.03 -12.35 -0.78
C ALA A 151 11.40 -11.86 0.64
N VAL A 152 10.51 -11.99 1.63
CA VAL A 152 10.78 -11.56 3.00
C VAL A 152 11.89 -12.40 3.66
N LYS A 153 11.93 -13.72 3.42
CA LYS A 153 13.04 -14.57 3.87
C LYS A 153 14.37 -14.16 3.25
N ARG A 154 14.39 -13.83 1.95
CA ARG A 154 15.58 -13.31 1.29
C ARG A 154 16.00 -11.95 1.88
N ALA A 155 15.05 -11.03 2.05
CA ALA A 155 15.29 -9.72 2.63
C ALA A 155 15.94 -9.85 4.01
N ARG A 156 15.36 -10.68 4.88
CA ARG A 156 15.92 -10.95 6.23
C ARG A 156 17.36 -11.46 6.19
N ARG A 157 17.66 -12.43 5.31
CA ARG A 157 19.04 -12.98 5.16
C ARG A 157 20.04 -11.94 4.68
N LEU A 158 19.62 -10.99 3.86
CA LEU A 158 20.49 -9.94 3.29
C LEU A 158 20.54 -8.67 4.14
N GLY A 159 19.79 -8.59 5.24
CA GLY A 159 19.70 -7.40 6.09
C GLY A 159 18.95 -6.23 5.44
N ALA A 160 18.06 -6.52 4.47
CA ALA A 160 17.10 -5.56 3.92
C ALA A 160 15.99 -5.33 4.94
N THR A 161 15.38 -4.15 4.89
CA THR A 161 14.24 -3.79 5.75
C THR A 161 12.93 -4.14 5.05
N VAL A 162 11.98 -4.72 5.79
CA VAL A 162 10.69 -5.18 5.28
C VAL A 162 9.55 -4.36 5.89
N ILE A 163 8.70 -3.79 5.04
CA ILE A 163 7.42 -3.15 5.38
C ILE A 163 6.31 -4.06 4.85
N ALA A 164 5.29 -4.35 5.66
CA ALA A 164 4.14 -5.12 5.21
C ALA A 164 2.84 -4.32 5.36
N ASP A 165 2.08 -4.29 4.28
CA ASP A 165 0.72 -3.78 4.17
C ASP A 165 -0.24 -4.97 4.12
N LEU A 166 -0.86 -5.32 5.23
CA LEU A 166 -1.70 -6.52 5.32
C LEU A 166 -3.13 -6.13 5.68
N ASN A 167 -4.10 -6.59 4.88
CA ASN A 167 -5.52 -6.24 5.09
C ASN A 167 -6.33 -7.28 5.84
N ARG A 168 -5.88 -8.51 5.92
CA ARG A 168 -6.59 -9.61 6.62
C ARG A 168 -5.61 -10.56 7.27
N PRO A 169 -5.92 -11.09 8.48
CA PRO A 169 -5.06 -12.01 9.22
C PRO A 169 -5.19 -13.45 8.70
N ARG A 170 -5.00 -13.65 7.38
CA ARG A 170 -4.97 -14.99 6.79
C ARG A 170 -3.69 -15.71 7.18
N PRO A 171 -3.68 -17.06 7.23
CA PRO A 171 -2.47 -17.82 7.58
C PRO A 171 -1.25 -17.47 6.73
N ASP A 172 -1.43 -17.23 5.44
CA ASP A 172 -0.37 -16.84 4.51
C ASP A 172 0.19 -15.42 4.77
N CYS A 173 -0.67 -14.48 5.21
CA CYS A 173 -0.26 -13.14 5.65
C CYS A 173 0.47 -13.20 6.99
N LEU A 174 -0.06 -13.96 7.95
CA LEU A 174 0.55 -14.12 9.28
C LEU A 174 1.94 -14.79 9.19
N ALA A 175 2.13 -15.71 8.26
CA ALA A 175 3.44 -16.36 8.02
C ALA A 175 4.54 -15.39 7.56
N LEU A 176 4.20 -14.17 7.12
CA LEU A 176 5.18 -13.14 6.77
C LEU A 176 5.71 -12.41 8.00
N LEU A 177 4.89 -12.26 9.06
CA LEU A 177 5.17 -11.40 10.22
C LEU A 177 6.55 -11.61 10.85
N PRO A 178 7.07 -12.84 11.04
CA PRO A 178 8.39 -13.06 11.64
C PRO A 178 9.57 -12.45 10.85
N TYR A 179 9.32 -12.00 9.62
CA TYR A 179 10.33 -11.40 8.74
C TYR A 179 10.11 -9.91 8.49
N VAL A 180 9.11 -9.30 9.16
CA VAL A 180 8.67 -7.92 8.90
C VAL A 180 9.20 -6.97 9.98
N ASP A 181 9.88 -5.91 9.57
CA ASP A 181 10.37 -4.87 10.48
C ASP A 181 9.29 -3.85 10.82
N TYR A 182 8.41 -3.55 9.85
CA TYR A 182 7.30 -2.59 10.01
C TYR A 182 5.99 -3.22 9.53
N PRO A 183 5.28 -4.00 10.36
CA PRO A 183 3.92 -4.40 10.05
C PRO A 183 2.99 -3.21 10.26
N ILE A 184 2.44 -2.69 9.17
CA ILE A 184 1.51 -1.55 9.17
C ILE A 184 0.17 -2.06 8.71
N VAL A 185 -0.84 -2.00 9.57
CA VAL A 185 -2.17 -2.54 9.31
C VAL A 185 -3.27 -1.57 9.73
N ALA A 186 -4.44 -1.67 9.10
CA ALA A 186 -5.63 -0.99 9.59
C ALA A 186 -6.21 -1.74 10.80
N LEU A 187 -6.99 -1.05 11.64
CA LEU A 187 -7.60 -1.66 12.82
C LEU A 187 -8.43 -2.89 12.49
N GLU A 188 -9.09 -2.87 11.33
CA GLU A 188 -9.93 -3.96 10.82
C GLU A 188 -9.15 -5.27 10.60
N PHE A 189 -7.83 -5.20 10.42
CA PHE A 189 -6.96 -6.38 10.38
C PHE A 189 -7.04 -7.20 11.68
N GLY A 190 -7.27 -6.54 12.81
CA GLY A 190 -7.40 -7.19 14.10
C GLY A 190 -8.68 -8.01 14.29
N ALA A 191 -9.70 -7.76 13.47
CA ALA A 191 -10.98 -8.44 13.59
C ALA A 191 -10.83 -9.98 13.47
N GLY A 192 -11.31 -10.71 14.47
CA GLY A 192 -11.20 -12.16 14.54
C GLY A 192 -9.80 -12.70 14.87
N TRP A 193 -8.78 -11.84 15.03
CA TRP A 193 -7.42 -12.26 15.35
C TRP A 193 -6.87 -11.66 16.66
N ALA A 194 -7.06 -10.36 16.88
CA ALA A 194 -6.54 -9.63 18.04
C ALA A 194 -7.59 -8.76 18.74
N GLY A 195 -8.88 -8.97 18.44
CA GLY A 195 -9.96 -8.13 18.93
C GLY A 195 -10.02 -6.75 18.28
N GLY A 196 -10.89 -5.88 18.77
CA GLY A 196 -11.11 -4.52 18.23
C GLY A 196 -10.27 -3.43 18.91
N ASP A 197 -9.43 -3.79 19.88
CA ASP A 197 -8.59 -2.82 20.59
C ASP A 197 -7.25 -2.61 19.84
N PRO A 198 -6.93 -1.37 19.43
CA PRO A 198 -5.72 -1.08 18.69
C PRO A 198 -4.43 -1.31 19.47
N GLU A 199 -4.43 -1.18 20.81
CA GLU A 199 -3.24 -1.46 21.61
C GLU A 199 -2.98 -2.97 21.74
N GLN A 200 -4.02 -3.78 21.89
CA GLN A 200 -3.89 -5.24 21.87
C GLN A 200 -3.37 -5.70 20.50
N LEU A 201 -3.89 -5.13 19.42
CA LEU A 201 -3.40 -5.42 18.07
C LEU A 201 -1.92 -5.07 17.90
N LEU A 202 -1.48 -3.90 18.37
CA LEU A 202 -0.06 -3.51 18.36
C LEU A 202 0.81 -4.51 19.13
N ARG A 203 0.42 -4.89 20.33
CA ARG A 203 1.19 -5.82 21.16
C ARG A 203 1.29 -7.20 20.51
N ARG A 204 0.21 -7.67 19.91
CA ARG A 204 0.21 -8.94 19.18
C ARG A 204 1.09 -8.90 17.94
N LEU A 205 0.99 -7.85 17.11
CA LEU A 205 1.87 -7.65 15.94
C LEU A 205 3.35 -7.60 16.37
N ARG A 206 3.66 -6.95 17.49
CA ARG A 206 5.03 -6.92 18.03
C ARG A 206 5.52 -8.29 18.43
N ALA A 207 4.68 -9.07 19.11
CA ALA A 207 5.04 -10.44 19.53
C ALA A 207 5.32 -11.35 18.33
N GLU A 208 4.54 -11.21 17.24
CA GLU A 208 4.68 -12.04 16.03
C GLU A 208 5.85 -11.59 15.13
N SER A 209 6.13 -10.27 15.03
CA SER A 209 7.13 -9.76 14.11
C SER A 209 8.48 -9.43 14.75
N GLY A 210 8.49 -9.07 16.03
CA GLY A 210 9.65 -8.46 16.67
C GLY A 210 9.97 -7.04 16.17
N GLY A 211 9.23 -6.54 15.15
CA GLY A 211 9.44 -5.25 14.52
C GLY A 211 8.74 -4.07 15.21
N THR A 212 8.60 -2.95 14.54
CA THR A 212 7.87 -1.76 15.00
C THR A 212 6.48 -1.74 14.34
N PRO A 213 5.42 -2.24 15.01
CA PRO A 213 4.09 -2.28 14.45
C PRO A 213 3.44 -0.90 14.43
N VAL A 214 2.58 -0.69 13.43
CA VAL A 214 1.74 0.50 13.28
C VAL A 214 0.30 0.06 13.02
N VAL A 215 -0.66 0.63 13.77
CA VAL A 215 -2.09 0.45 13.54
C VAL A 215 -2.70 1.76 13.09
N THR A 216 -3.23 1.81 11.88
CA THR A 216 -3.92 2.98 11.34
C THR A 216 -5.38 3.00 11.77
N LEU A 217 -5.89 4.20 12.11
CA LEU A 217 -7.26 4.43 12.61
C LEU A 217 -8.03 5.42 11.72
N GLY A 218 -7.66 5.52 10.44
CA GLY A 218 -8.26 6.44 9.49
C GLY A 218 -8.13 7.90 9.94
N ALA A 219 -9.24 8.63 9.98
CA ALA A 219 -9.28 10.05 10.37
C ALA A 219 -8.80 10.31 11.82
N ARG A 220 -8.70 9.27 12.66
CA ARG A 220 -8.20 9.37 14.04
C ARG A 220 -6.67 9.26 14.14
N GLY A 221 -5.96 9.14 13.00
CA GLY A 221 -4.51 8.92 12.98
C GLY A 221 -4.16 7.47 13.20
N GLY A 222 -3.32 7.18 14.18
CA GLY A 222 -2.97 5.80 14.50
C GLY A 222 -2.04 5.68 15.70
N LEU A 223 -1.69 4.43 15.99
CA LEU A 223 -0.79 4.04 17.06
C LEU A 223 0.42 3.31 16.50
N TYR A 224 1.55 3.42 17.19
CA TYR A 224 2.75 2.62 16.91
C TYR A 224 3.50 2.29 18.19
N LEU A 225 4.33 1.27 18.17
CA LEU A 225 5.23 0.95 19.29
C LEU A 225 6.61 1.52 19.02
N ASP A 226 7.11 2.31 19.99
CA ASP A 226 8.45 2.87 20.00
C ASP A 226 9.10 2.50 21.33
N ASP A 227 10.18 1.72 21.29
CA ASP A 227 10.87 1.18 22.48
C ASP A 227 9.92 0.59 23.53
N GLY A 228 8.94 -0.19 23.09
CA GLY A 228 7.94 -0.85 23.95
C GLY A 228 6.83 0.08 24.47
N ARG A 229 6.86 1.37 24.15
CA ARG A 229 5.83 2.33 24.51
C ARG A 229 4.85 2.56 23.37
N VAL A 230 3.55 2.61 23.70
CA VAL A 230 2.52 3.00 22.73
C VAL A 230 2.58 4.51 22.51
N ARG A 231 2.77 4.91 21.27
CA ARG A 231 2.74 6.30 20.83
C ARG A 231 1.62 6.52 19.83
N ARG A 232 1.21 7.78 19.68
CA ARG A 232 0.16 8.20 18.74
C ARG A 232 0.72 9.15 17.69
N TYR A 233 0.26 9.01 16.46
CA TYR A 233 0.40 10.04 15.42
C TYR A 233 -0.98 10.54 15.00
N ARG A 234 -1.05 11.78 14.50
CA ARG A 234 -2.31 12.43 14.12
C ARG A 234 -2.55 12.33 12.62
N ALA A 235 -3.80 12.13 12.21
CA ALA A 235 -4.20 12.37 10.83
C ALA A 235 -4.29 13.88 10.53
N ARG A 236 -4.17 14.23 9.24
CA ARG A 236 -4.43 15.59 8.76
C ARG A 236 -5.91 15.71 8.39
N ARG A 237 -6.54 16.81 8.79
CA ARG A 237 -7.94 17.08 8.42
C ARG A 237 -8.02 17.56 6.99
N VAL A 238 -8.84 16.92 6.17
CA VAL A 238 -9.13 17.30 4.79
C VAL A 238 -10.61 17.10 4.49
N ARG A 239 -11.11 17.73 3.42
CA ARG A 239 -12.41 17.39 2.85
C ARG A 239 -12.24 16.12 2.04
N VAL A 240 -12.84 15.04 2.48
CA VAL A 240 -12.76 13.75 1.81
C VAL A 240 -13.65 13.73 0.57
N VAL A 241 -13.08 13.33 -0.55
CA VAL A 241 -13.76 13.01 -1.82
C VAL A 241 -13.90 11.49 -1.96
N ASP A 242 -12.77 10.78 -1.75
CA ASP A 242 -12.71 9.33 -1.80
C ASP A 242 -11.53 8.86 -0.93
N SER A 243 -11.72 7.81 -0.15
CA SER A 243 -10.65 7.25 0.69
C SER A 243 -9.96 6.03 0.08
N THR A 244 -10.24 5.72 -1.20
CA THR A 244 -9.55 4.65 -1.94
C THR A 244 -8.06 4.97 -2.06
N GLY A 245 -7.20 4.00 -1.69
CA GLY A 245 -5.74 4.15 -1.80
C GLY A 245 -5.07 4.99 -0.71
N ALA A 246 -5.82 5.55 0.26
CA ALA A 246 -5.22 6.32 1.35
C ALA A 246 -4.20 5.49 2.17
N GLY A 247 -4.52 4.21 2.44
CA GLY A 247 -3.59 3.27 3.08
C GLY A 247 -2.34 3.03 2.21
N ASP A 248 -2.54 2.85 0.92
CA ASP A 248 -1.44 2.60 -0.03
C ASP A 248 -0.51 3.81 -0.12
N ALA A 249 -1.09 5.03 -0.24
CA ALA A 249 -0.33 6.28 -0.22
C ALA A 249 0.43 6.45 1.11
N PHE A 250 -0.19 6.07 2.24
CA PHE A 250 0.47 6.05 3.55
C PHE A 250 1.70 5.15 3.54
N HIS A 251 1.58 3.90 3.08
CA HIS A 251 2.70 2.95 3.03
C HIS A 251 3.82 3.43 2.11
N GLY A 252 3.48 3.99 0.95
CA GLY A 252 4.46 4.54 0.01
C GLY A 252 5.23 5.73 0.59
N ALA A 253 4.53 6.64 1.24
CA ALA A 253 5.14 7.81 1.87
C ALA A 253 5.95 7.44 3.14
N PHE A 254 5.49 6.48 3.94
CA PHE A 254 6.26 5.93 5.06
C PHE A 254 7.59 5.33 4.59
N ALA A 255 7.55 4.48 3.55
CA ALA A 255 8.75 3.92 2.95
C ALA A 255 9.69 5.01 2.42
N ALA A 256 9.16 6.05 1.77
CA ALA A 256 9.94 7.19 1.31
C ALA A 256 10.58 7.96 2.48
N GLY A 257 9.84 8.21 3.57
CA GLY A 257 10.37 8.84 4.77
C GLY A 257 11.58 8.11 5.35
N LEU A 258 11.51 6.79 5.45
CA LEU A 258 12.65 5.97 5.86
C LEU A 258 13.81 6.05 4.85
N CYS A 259 13.52 6.10 3.54
CA CYS A 259 14.53 6.29 2.51
C CYS A 259 15.24 7.65 2.64
N PHE A 260 14.57 8.68 3.08
CA PHE A 260 15.15 10.01 3.34
C PHE A 260 15.88 10.08 4.69
N GLY A 261 15.83 9.01 5.49
CA GLY A 261 16.49 8.94 6.80
C GLY A 261 15.69 9.60 7.93
N LEU A 262 14.39 9.80 7.74
CA LEU A 262 13.51 10.25 8.83
C LEU A 262 13.41 9.17 9.90
N ALA A 263 13.31 9.59 11.16
CA ALA A 263 12.89 8.71 12.25
C ALA A 263 11.45 8.20 12.00
N VAL A 264 11.06 7.13 12.67
CA VAL A 264 9.72 6.51 12.50
C VAL A 264 8.60 7.53 12.67
N GLU A 265 8.66 8.39 13.68
CA GLU A 265 7.66 9.45 13.91
C GLU A 265 7.55 10.40 12.72
N GLY A 266 8.69 10.87 12.18
CA GLY A 266 8.70 11.75 11.01
C GLY A 266 8.18 11.07 9.74
N ALA A 267 8.51 9.77 9.56
CA ALA A 267 7.99 8.98 8.46
C ALA A 267 6.47 8.76 8.57
N LEU A 268 5.94 8.55 9.79
CA LEU A 268 4.50 8.44 10.05
C LEU A 268 3.75 9.76 9.80
N ASP A 269 4.34 10.90 10.18
CA ASP A 269 3.71 12.20 9.90
C ASP A 269 3.68 12.51 8.40
N LEU A 270 4.75 12.20 7.66
CA LEU A 270 4.77 12.30 6.20
C LEU A 270 3.71 11.38 5.57
N ALA A 271 3.62 10.14 6.05
CA ALA A 271 2.65 9.15 5.59
C ALA A 271 1.19 9.61 5.83
N ALA A 272 0.90 10.15 7.02
CA ALA A 272 -0.41 10.70 7.34
C ALA A 272 -0.78 11.90 6.46
N HIS A 273 0.19 12.74 6.10
CA HIS A 273 -0.04 13.86 5.18
C HIS A 273 -0.33 13.36 3.76
N ALA A 274 0.46 12.43 3.23
CA ALA A 274 0.25 11.86 1.91
C ALA A 274 -1.11 11.14 1.79
N ALA A 275 -1.49 10.37 2.82
CA ALA A 275 -2.79 9.72 2.89
C ALA A 275 -3.96 10.72 2.90
N ALA A 276 -3.83 11.82 3.65
CA ALA A 276 -4.84 12.88 3.68
C ALA A 276 -4.97 13.58 2.32
N LEU A 277 -3.85 13.90 1.64
CA LEU A 277 -3.87 14.45 0.29
C LEU A 277 -4.54 13.50 -0.70
N ASN A 278 -4.25 12.21 -0.61
CA ASN A 278 -4.87 11.21 -1.47
C ASN A 278 -6.41 11.23 -1.34
N CYS A 279 -6.93 11.37 -0.13
CA CYS A 279 -8.38 11.45 0.12
C CYS A 279 -9.08 12.66 -0.54
N THR A 280 -8.36 13.64 -1.08
CA THR A 280 -8.95 14.87 -1.67
C THR A 280 -9.34 14.71 -3.15
N ALA A 281 -9.10 13.55 -3.76
CA ALA A 281 -9.48 13.27 -5.14
C ALA A 281 -10.02 11.84 -5.28
N LEU A 282 -10.64 11.56 -6.42
CA LEU A 282 -11.25 10.26 -6.72
C LEU A 282 -10.18 9.24 -7.08
N GLY A 283 -10.17 8.11 -6.38
CA GLY A 283 -9.35 6.92 -6.62
C GLY A 283 -7.94 6.97 -6.04
N GLY A 284 -7.35 5.78 -5.94
CA GLY A 284 -6.06 5.57 -5.27
C GLY A 284 -4.88 6.34 -5.88
N MET A 285 -4.94 6.64 -7.17
CA MET A 285 -3.90 7.42 -7.87
C MET A 285 -4.37 8.82 -8.31
N GLY A 286 -5.57 9.24 -7.90
CA GLY A 286 -6.14 10.55 -8.28
C GLY A 286 -5.35 11.72 -7.73
N ARG A 287 -4.82 11.59 -6.52
CA ARG A 287 -4.01 12.63 -5.87
C ARG A 287 -2.91 12.01 -5.02
N LEU A 288 -1.71 11.97 -5.55
CA LEU A 288 -0.52 11.53 -4.82
C LEU A 288 0.37 12.74 -4.51
N MET A 289 1.01 12.72 -3.35
CA MET A 289 1.91 13.77 -2.89
C MET A 289 3.17 13.84 -3.78
N THR A 290 3.53 15.03 -4.21
CA THR A 290 4.68 15.27 -5.09
C THR A 290 5.96 15.62 -4.30
N HIS A 291 7.11 15.57 -4.98
CA HIS A 291 8.38 15.98 -4.38
C HIS A 291 8.41 17.47 -3.96
N SER A 292 7.73 18.36 -4.66
CA SER A 292 7.62 19.77 -4.29
C SER A 292 6.85 19.96 -2.97
N GLU A 293 5.75 19.22 -2.81
CA GLU A 293 4.96 19.23 -1.57
C GLU A 293 5.70 18.59 -0.39
N LEU A 294 6.49 17.54 -0.64
CA LEU A 294 7.40 16.99 0.36
C LEU A 294 8.36 18.06 0.90
N ARG A 295 8.99 18.84 0.02
CA ARG A 295 9.89 19.93 0.45
C ARG A 295 9.20 20.94 1.33
N GLY A 296 7.98 21.38 0.96
CA GLY A 296 7.16 22.25 1.77
C GLY A 296 6.83 21.67 3.15
N HIS A 297 6.50 20.38 3.19
CA HIS A 297 6.22 19.65 4.43
C HIS A 297 7.44 19.59 5.37
N LEU A 298 8.63 19.32 4.85
CA LEU A 298 9.85 19.24 5.63
C LEU A 298 10.32 20.62 6.14
N THR A 299 10.18 21.67 5.32
CA THR A 299 10.56 23.03 5.70
C THR A 299 9.65 23.60 6.82
N ALA A 300 8.36 23.28 6.80
CA ALA A 300 7.40 23.71 7.83
C ALA A 300 7.66 23.06 9.21
N ARG A 301 8.57 22.09 9.31
CA ARG A 301 8.93 21.36 10.56
C ARG A 301 10.33 21.68 11.07
N ALA A 302 11.15 22.34 10.26
CA ALA A 302 12.49 22.79 10.65
C ALA A 302 12.42 24.10 11.41
#